data_586942b3dfd117230f5300a3a858c58b
#
_entry.id   586942b3dfd117230f5300a3a858c58b
#
_cell.length_a   1.000
_cell.length_b   1.000
_cell.length_c   1.000
_cell.angle_alpha   90.00
_cell.angle_beta   90.00
_cell.angle_gamma   90.00
#
_symmetry.space_group_name_H-M   'P 1'
#
loop_
_entity.id
_entity.type
_entity.pdbx_description
1 polymer ?
#
loop_
_entity_poly.entity_id
_entity_poly.type
_entity_poly.pdbx_seq_one_letter_code
_entity_poly.pdbx_strand_id
1 'polypeptide(L)'
;AASEKALTDALTEKFRCRVENGGEGRFRLAEAERNIRRQFGEEAFDRLPRTNPAAAMALGGLLHYLYETQKTDLSHINDLDYYEQGRFMELDLTARRNLELTETLRDREKRGSLLWVLDKTKTAMGGRMLRSWLEKPLLRPREILRRSAAVEELVNDSMARQELQITLREITDMERSIGRIVAGTANARDLLGMATAM
;
A
#
# COMPACT_ATOMS: atom_id res chain seq x y z
N ALA A 1 6.22 3.54 -28.99
CA ALA A 1 7.69 3.69 -29.22
C ALA A 1 8.28 4.95 -28.57
N ALA A 2 7.87 6.19 -28.92
CA ALA A 2 8.46 7.41 -28.34
C ALA A 2 8.06 7.60 -26.85
N SER A 3 6.81 7.36 -26.51
CA SER A 3 6.31 7.44 -25.12
C SER A 3 6.91 6.38 -24.21
N GLU A 4 7.16 5.19 -24.70
CA GLU A 4 7.80 4.10 -23.94
C GLU A 4 9.25 4.42 -23.61
N LYS A 5 10.00 4.99 -24.56
CA LYS A 5 11.37 5.41 -24.31
C LYS A 5 11.44 6.51 -23.25
N ALA A 6 10.58 7.51 -23.35
CA ALA A 6 10.50 8.58 -22.35
C ALA A 6 10.15 8.05 -20.95
N LEU A 7 9.24 7.07 -20.84
CA LEU A 7 8.90 6.42 -19.57
C LEU A 7 10.10 5.62 -19.03
N THR A 8 10.78 4.85 -19.88
CA THR A 8 11.96 4.07 -19.51
C THR A 8 13.09 4.96 -19.00
N ASP A 9 13.37 6.05 -19.71
CA ASP A 9 14.39 7.02 -19.33
C ASP A 9 14.04 7.68 -17.98
N ALA A 10 12.78 8.08 -17.79
CA ALA A 10 12.30 8.67 -16.53
C ALA A 10 12.39 7.69 -15.35
N LEU A 11 12.07 6.40 -15.56
CA LEU A 11 12.20 5.37 -14.53
C LEU A 11 13.66 5.13 -14.16
N THR A 12 14.54 5.02 -15.17
CA THR A 12 15.98 4.81 -14.97
C THR A 12 16.60 5.97 -14.20
N GLU A 13 16.26 7.21 -14.56
CA GLU A 13 16.77 8.41 -13.89
C GLU A 13 16.26 8.52 -12.44
N LYS A 14 14.96 8.31 -12.23
CA LYS A 14 14.32 8.49 -10.93
C LYS A 14 14.73 7.42 -9.92
N PHE A 15 14.76 6.17 -10.35
CA PHE A 15 14.99 5.02 -9.46
C PHE A 15 16.41 4.45 -9.55
N ARG A 16 17.23 4.93 -10.48
CA ARG A 16 18.57 4.42 -10.74
C ARG A 16 18.59 2.89 -10.94
N CYS A 17 17.55 2.37 -11.58
CA CYS A 17 17.40 0.94 -11.81
C CYS A 17 17.60 0.62 -13.30
N ARG A 18 17.96 -0.64 -13.58
CA ARG A 18 17.98 -1.16 -14.95
C ARG A 18 16.56 -1.51 -15.35
N VAL A 19 16.12 -1.00 -16.48
CA VAL A 19 14.84 -1.33 -17.09
C VAL A 19 15.09 -2.36 -18.19
N GLU A 20 14.44 -3.52 -18.08
CA GLU A 20 14.53 -4.61 -19.05
C GLU A 20 13.18 -4.83 -19.72
N ASN A 21 13.20 -5.13 -21.00
CA ASN A 21 11.99 -5.52 -21.70
C ASN A 21 11.69 -7.00 -21.45
N GLY A 22 10.58 -7.28 -20.78
CA GLY A 22 10.16 -8.65 -20.41
C GLY A 22 9.68 -9.53 -21.57
N GLY A 23 9.57 -8.99 -22.79
CA GLY A 23 9.02 -9.67 -23.97
C GLY A 23 7.49 -9.75 -23.93
N GLU A 24 6.90 -9.84 -25.12
CA GLU A 24 5.41 -9.83 -25.27
C GLU A 24 4.73 -11.06 -24.65
N GLY A 25 5.41 -12.20 -24.54
CA GLY A 25 4.85 -13.44 -24.03
C GLY A 25 4.40 -13.35 -22.59
N ARG A 26 5.12 -12.60 -21.76
CA ARG A 26 4.85 -12.48 -20.31
C ARG A 26 3.58 -11.68 -19.98
N PHE A 27 3.17 -10.80 -20.90
CA PHE A 27 2.03 -9.91 -20.72
C PHE A 27 0.80 -10.36 -21.54
N ARG A 28 0.78 -11.59 -22.07
CA ARG A 28 -0.41 -12.12 -22.75
C ARG A 28 -1.55 -12.35 -21.77
N LEU A 29 -2.76 -11.91 -22.13
CA LEU A 29 -3.92 -12.01 -21.25
C LEU A 29 -4.18 -13.45 -20.76
N ALA A 30 -4.11 -14.43 -21.63
CA ALA A 30 -4.31 -15.84 -21.25
C ALA A 30 -3.30 -16.38 -20.25
N GLU A 31 -2.02 -15.92 -20.33
CA GLU A 31 -0.98 -16.26 -19.35
C GLU A 31 -1.24 -15.53 -18.03
N ALA A 32 -1.61 -14.25 -18.12
CA ALA A 32 -1.95 -13.44 -16.97
C ALA A 32 -3.11 -14.05 -16.17
N GLU A 33 -4.17 -14.44 -16.84
CA GLU A 33 -5.32 -15.12 -16.22
C GLU A 33 -4.91 -16.40 -15.50
N ARG A 34 -4.11 -17.26 -16.14
CA ARG A 34 -3.61 -18.50 -15.52
C ARG A 34 -2.81 -18.22 -14.25
N ASN A 35 -1.90 -17.25 -14.31
CA ASN A 35 -1.04 -16.90 -13.18
C ASN A 35 -1.87 -16.31 -12.02
N ILE A 36 -2.84 -15.46 -12.30
CA ILE A 36 -3.71 -14.85 -11.29
C ILE A 36 -4.60 -15.90 -10.62
N ARG A 37 -5.24 -16.77 -11.41
CA ARG A 37 -6.07 -17.87 -10.87
C ARG A 37 -5.26 -18.84 -10.03
N ARG A 38 -4.05 -19.17 -10.48
CA ARG A 38 -3.12 -20.03 -9.73
C ARG A 38 -2.74 -19.43 -8.37
N GLN A 39 -2.51 -18.12 -8.31
CA GLN A 39 -2.01 -17.44 -7.11
C GLN A 39 -3.13 -17.09 -6.13
N PHE A 40 -4.24 -16.55 -6.62
CA PHE A 40 -5.29 -15.96 -5.81
C PHE A 40 -6.64 -16.68 -5.89
N GLY A 41 -6.77 -17.67 -6.78
CA GLY A 41 -8.02 -18.39 -7.01
C GLY A 41 -8.98 -17.70 -7.98
N GLU A 42 -10.08 -18.39 -8.30
CA GLU A 42 -11.11 -17.92 -9.26
C GLU A 42 -11.83 -16.66 -8.74
N GLU A 43 -12.20 -16.64 -7.47
CA GLU A 43 -12.96 -15.52 -6.89
C GLU A 43 -12.18 -14.20 -6.94
N ALA A 44 -10.87 -14.23 -6.74
CA ALA A 44 -10.04 -13.03 -6.82
C ALA A 44 -9.91 -12.53 -8.26
N PHE A 45 -9.82 -13.45 -9.22
CA PHE A 45 -9.82 -13.12 -10.64
C PHE A 45 -11.15 -12.48 -11.09
N ASP A 46 -12.28 -12.99 -10.62
CA ASP A 46 -13.61 -12.45 -10.98
C ASP A 46 -13.87 -11.05 -10.39
N ARG A 47 -13.12 -10.63 -9.36
CA ARG A 47 -13.16 -9.26 -8.85
C ARG A 47 -12.44 -8.26 -9.75
N LEU A 48 -11.57 -8.73 -10.65
CA LEU A 48 -10.88 -7.84 -11.58
C LEU A 48 -11.86 -7.36 -12.66
N PRO A 49 -11.91 -6.06 -12.95
CA PRO A 49 -12.83 -5.56 -13.96
C PRO A 49 -12.43 -6.03 -15.36
N ARG A 50 -13.34 -6.65 -16.05
CA ARG A 50 -13.17 -7.06 -17.45
C ARG A 50 -12.95 -5.88 -18.39
N THR A 51 -13.30 -4.67 -17.94
CA THR A 51 -13.13 -3.41 -18.69
C THR A 51 -11.69 -2.94 -18.74
N ASN A 52 -10.81 -3.46 -17.87
CA ASN A 52 -9.40 -3.06 -17.83
C ASN A 52 -8.46 -4.28 -17.92
N PRO A 53 -8.31 -4.90 -19.10
CA PRO A 53 -7.43 -6.05 -19.26
C PRO A 53 -5.96 -5.73 -19.01
N ALA A 54 -5.55 -4.47 -19.14
CA ALA A 54 -4.18 -4.05 -18.89
C ALA A 54 -3.76 -4.25 -17.42
N ALA A 55 -4.68 -4.09 -16.46
CA ALA A 55 -4.42 -4.37 -15.06
C ALA A 55 -4.14 -5.86 -14.82
N ALA A 56 -4.95 -6.75 -15.41
CA ALA A 56 -4.73 -8.19 -15.35
C ALA A 56 -3.40 -8.60 -16.01
N MET A 57 -3.09 -8.03 -17.18
CA MET A 57 -1.83 -8.29 -17.89
C MET A 57 -0.60 -7.83 -17.08
N ALA A 58 -0.66 -6.66 -16.46
CA ALA A 58 0.41 -6.15 -15.60
C ALA A 58 0.63 -7.05 -14.37
N LEU A 59 -0.44 -7.43 -13.67
CA LEU A 59 -0.39 -8.34 -12.53
C LEU A 59 0.15 -9.72 -12.93
N GLY A 60 -0.34 -10.28 -14.02
CA GLY A 60 0.12 -11.57 -14.53
C GLY A 60 1.58 -11.56 -14.94
N GLY A 61 2.05 -10.48 -15.54
CA GLY A 61 3.47 -10.28 -15.87
C GLY A 61 4.35 -10.16 -14.62
N LEU A 62 3.88 -9.48 -13.57
CA LEU A 62 4.56 -9.42 -12.27
C LEU A 62 4.64 -10.80 -11.62
N LEU A 63 3.54 -11.55 -11.58
CA LEU A 63 3.54 -12.91 -11.03
C LEU A 63 4.49 -13.84 -11.81
N HIS A 64 4.49 -13.74 -13.13
CA HIS A 64 5.43 -14.50 -13.96
C HIS A 64 6.89 -14.20 -13.58
N TYR A 65 7.23 -12.92 -13.45
CA TYR A 65 8.56 -12.50 -13.00
C TYR A 65 8.90 -13.03 -11.61
N LEU A 66 7.96 -12.98 -10.67
CA LEU A 66 8.17 -13.50 -9.33
C LEU A 66 8.39 -15.02 -9.33
N TYR A 67 7.64 -15.78 -10.11
CA TYR A 67 7.84 -17.23 -10.25
C TYR A 67 9.19 -17.59 -10.86
N GLU A 68 9.72 -16.77 -11.77
CA GLU A 68 11.04 -17.00 -12.36
C GLU A 68 12.20 -16.64 -11.44
N THR A 69 12.05 -15.57 -10.66
CA THR A 69 13.14 -14.99 -9.87
C THR A 69 13.16 -15.47 -8.42
N GLN A 70 11.98 -15.68 -7.84
CA GLN A 70 11.86 -16.16 -6.46
C GLN A 70 11.89 -17.70 -6.45
N LYS A 71 12.89 -18.27 -5.79
CA LYS A 71 13.01 -19.73 -5.61
C LYS A 71 12.23 -20.23 -4.39
N THR A 72 11.53 -19.34 -3.70
CA THR A 72 10.74 -19.63 -2.51
C THR A 72 9.25 -19.66 -2.85
N ASP A 73 8.47 -20.32 -2.01
CA ASP A 73 7.02 -20.34 -2.10
C ASP A 73 6.43 -18.93 -1.97
N LEU A 74 5.50 -18.59 -2.86
CA LEU A 74 4.77 -17.31 -2.87
C LEU A 74 3.40 -17.38 -2.18
N SER A 75 3.12 -18.42 -1.40
CA SER A 75 1.84 -18.63 -0.70
C SER A 75 1.47 -17.50 0.27
N HIS A 76 2.48 -16.73 0.72
CA HIS A 76 2.27 -15.54 1.54
C HIS A 76 1.62 -14.37 0.79
N ILE A 77 1.66 -14.37 -0.54
CA ILE A 77 0.97 -13.39 -1.39
C ILE A 77 -0.42 -13.97 -1.71
N ASN A 78 -1.36 -13.81 -0.79
CA ASN A 78 -2.66 -14.49 -0.83
C ASN A 78 -3.86 -13.57 -1.02
N ASP A 79 -3.66 -12.26 -1.06
CA ASP A 79 -4.74 -11.28 -1.26
C ASP A 79 -4.44 -10.33 -2.40
N LEU A 80 -5.52 -9.91 -3.09
CA LEU A 80 -5.50 -9.00 -4.21
C LEU A 80 -6.44 -7.82 -3.91
N ASP A 81 -5.85 -6.66 -3.63
CA ASP A 81 -6.59 -5.40 -3.51
C ASP A 81 -6.58 -4.66 -4.85
N TYR A 82 -7.73 -4.66 -5.53
CA TYR A 82 -7.94 -3.89 -6.74
C TYR A 82 -8.72 -2.62 -6.42
N TYR A 83 -8.19 -1.49 -6.83
CA TYR A 83 -8.90 -0.21 -6.73
C TYR A 83 -9.02 0.46 -8.09
N GLU A 84 -10.22 0.97 -8.38
CA GLU A 84 -10.49 1.72 -9.60
C GLU A 84 -10.08 3.19 -9.46
N GLN A 85 -9.77 3.80 -10.61
CA GLN A 85 -9.69 5.26 -10.69
C GLN A 85 -11.03 5.87 -10.25
N GLY A 86 -10.97 6.95 -9.45
CA GLY A 86 -12.18 7.58 -8.91
C GLY A 86 -12.60 7.13 -7.51
N ARG A 87 -11.89 6.14 -6.89
CA ARG A 87 -12.05 5.87 -5.45
C ARG A 87 -11.35 6.93 -4.60
N PHE A 88 -10.20 7.38 -5.07
CA PHE A 88 -9.36 8.39 -4.39
C PHE A 88 -9.21 9.63 -5.25
N MET A 89 -9.05 10.77 -4.59
CA MET A 89 -8.65 12.00 -5.23
C MET A 89 -7.23 11.88 -5.78
N GLU A 90 -7.09 12.08 -7.08
CA GLU A 90 -5.77 12.09 -7.72
C GLU A 90 -5.06 13.40 -7.39
N LEU A 91 -4.01 13.28 -6.58
CA LEU A 91 -3.11 14.38 -6.27
C LEU A 91 -1.79 14.11 -7.00
N ASP A 92 -1.44 14.97 -7.95
CA ASP A 92 -0.15 14.90 -8.60
C ASP A 92 1.00 15.27 -7.63
N LEU A 93 2.23 15.04 -8.06
CA LEU A 93 3.41 15.32 -7.22
C LEU A 93 3.53 16.80 -6.88
N THR A 94 3.11 17.68 -7.79
CA THR A 94 3.15 19.12 -7.60
C THR A 94 2.15 19.56 -6.55
N ALA A 95 0.90 19.08 -6.65
CA ALA A 95 -0.13 19.34 -5.65
C ALA A 95 0.27 18.85 -4.26
N ARG A 96 0.80 17.61 -4.15
CA ARG A 96 1.26 17.07 -2.86
C ARG A 96 2.36 17.91 -2.23
N ARG A 97 3.31 18.37 -3.03
CA ARG A 97 4.40 19.23 -2.57
C ARG A 97 3.92 20.61 -2.15
N ASN A 98 3.09 21.27 -2.98
CA ASN A 98 2.60 22.62 -2.71
C ASN A 98 1.68 22.68 -1.49
N LEU A 99 0.93 21.60 -1.23
CA LEU A 99 0.08 21.44 -0.03
C LEU A 99 0.86 20.99 1.21
N GLU A 100 2.15 20.70 1.07
CA GLU A 100 3.02 20.21 2.16
C GLU A 100 2.36 19.09 2.98
N LEU A 101 1.76 18.11 2.28
CA LEU A 101 0.97 17.08 2.94
C LEU A 101 1.79 16.20 3.87
N THR A 102 2.97 15.76 3.44
CA THR A 102 3.81 14.81 4.18
C THR A 102 5.20 15.32 4.51
N GLU A 103 5.66 16.34 3.79
CA GLU A 103 6.96 16.97 3.96
C GLU A 103 6.88 18.45 3.55
N THR A 104 7.76 19.28 4.12
CA THR A 104 7.84 20.70 3.77
C THR A 104 8.45 20.90 2.39
N LEU A 105 8.08 22.01 1.73
CA LEU A 105 8.56 22.35 0.39
C LEU A 105 10.07 22.65 0.39
N ARG A 106 10.54 23.35 1.41
CA ARG A 106 11.91 23.86 1.50
C ARG A 106 12.90 22.80 1.95
N ASP A 107 12.63 22.19 3.10
CA ASP A 107 13.63 21.33 3.78
C ASP A 107 13.34 19.85 3.59
N ARG A 108 12.20 19.49 2.98
CA ARG A 108 11.72 18.11 2.80
C ARG A 108 11.65 17.33 4.12
N GLU A 109 11.33 18.02 5.19
CA GLU A 109 11.17 17.44 6.52
C GLU A 109 9.69 17.18 6.83
N LYS A 110 9.44 16.16 7.66
CA LYS A 110 8.09 15.89 8.19
C LYS A 110 7.62 17.05 9.08
N ARG A 111 8.51 17.64 9.86
CA ARG A 111 8.19 18.75 10.78
C ARG A 111 7.72 19.96 9.99
N GLY A 112 6.55 20.47 10.33
CA GLY A 112 5.91 21.60 9.64
C GLY A 112 4.91 21.18 8.57
N SER A 113 4.86 19.91 8.16
CA SER A 113 3.87 19.41 7.20
C SER A 113 2.50 19.18 7.84
N LEU A 114 1.46 19.00 7.02
CA LEU A 114 0.12 18.64 7.50
C LEU A 114 0.16 17.32 8.29
N LEU A 115 0.89 16.31 7.78
CA LEU A 115 1.08 15.04 8.48
C LEU A 115 1.67 15.24 9.88
N TRP A 116 2.65 16.12 10.04
CA TRP A 116 3.25 16.38 11.35
C TRP A 116 2.24 16.95 12.37
N VAL A 117 1.35 17.83 11.92
CA VAL A 117 0.32 18.42 12.79
C VAL A 117 -0.70 17.36 13.22
N LEU A 118 -1.14 16.52 12.27
CA LEU A 118 -2.22 15.54 12.48
C LEU A 118 -1.73 14.25 13.14
N ASP A 119 -0.45 13.88 12.98
CA ASP A 119 0.06 12.60 13.46
C ASP A 119 0.20 12.57 14.99
N LYS A 120 -0.86 12.10 15.62
CA LYS A 120 -0.93 11.77 17.04
C LYS A 120 -1.07 10.27 17.25
N THR A 121 -0.81 9.48 16.23
CA THR A 121 -0.93 8.03 16.27
C THR A 121 -0.05 7.40 17.34
N LYS A 122 -0.46 6.25 17.87
CA LYS A 122 0.25 5.55 18.93
C LYS A 122 1.04 4.34 18.42
N THR A 123 0.77 3.94 17.17
CA THR A 123 1.42 2.79 16.53
C THR A 123 2.11 3.22 15.22
N ALA A 124 3.18 2.53 14.83
CA ALA A 124 3.85 2.75 13.55
C ALA A 124 2.91 2.45 12.36
N MET A 125 2.06 1.43 12.48
CA MET A 125 1.05 1.07 11.49
C MET A 125 0.02 2.20 11.31
N GLY A 126 -0.47 2.77 12.41
CA GLY A 126 -1.37 3.93 12.39
C GLY A 126 -0.76 5.15 11.71
N GLY A 127 0.51 5.43 11.96
CA GLY A 127 1.23 6.52 11.28
C GLY A 127 1.35 6.31 9.78
N ARG A 128 1.62 5.07 9.33
CA ARG A 128 1.63 4.73 7.90
C ARG A 128 0.23 4.86 7.27
N MET A 129 -0.80 4.40 7.98
CA MET A 129 -2.19 4.53 7.51
C MET A 129 -2.60 6.00 7.38
N LEU A 130 -2.31 6.84 8.38
CA LEU A 130 -2.62 8.28 8.33
C LEU A 130 -1.92 8.96 7.14
N ARG A 131 -0.63 8.65 6.93
CA ARG A 131 0.11 9.13 5.76
C ARG A 131 -0.57 8.73 4.45
N SER A 132 -0.92 7.46 4.32
CA SER A 132 -1.62 6.95 3.14
C SER A 132 -2.96 7.65 2.91
N TRP A 133 -3.70 7.98 3.96
CA TRP A 133 -4.97 8.71 3.85
C TRP A 133 -4.80 10.13 3.38
N LEU A 134 -3.73 10.81 3.78
CA LEU A 134 -3.41 12.16 3.28
C LEU A 134 -2.96 12.14 1.82
N GLU A 135 -2.20 11.12 1.42
CA GLU A 135 -1.71 10.97 0.04
C GLU A 135 -2.81 10.51 -0.92
N LYS A 136 -3.84 9.82 -0.42
CA LYS A 136 -4.96 9.25 -1.19
C LYS A 136 -6.30 9.59 -0.52
N PRO A 137 -6.76 10.86 -0.58
CA PRO A 137 -8.04 11.24 0.01
C PRO A 137 -9.21 10.51 -0.68
N LEU A 138 -10.21 10.14 0.11
CA LEU A 138 -11.43 9.50 -0.41
C LEU A 138 -12.29 10.50 -1.19
N LEU A 139 -12.96 10.02 -2.23
CA LEU A 139 -13.93 10.80 -3.01
C LEU A 139 -15.37 10.43 -2.66
N ARG A 140 -15.63 9.19 -2.21
CA ARG A 140 -16.98 8.70 -1.96
C ARG A 140 -17.53 9.24 -0.62
N PRO A 141 -18.62 10.03 -0.62
CA PRO A 141 -19.16 10.64 0.60
C PRO A 141 -19.48 9.62 1.69
N ARG A 142 -20.01 8.45 1.32
CA ARG A 142 -20.32 7.37 2.28
C ARG A 142 -19.10 6.90 3.07
N GLU A 143 -17.96 6.74 2.40
CA GLU A 143 -16.72 6.29 3.05
C GLU A 143 -16.15 7.41 3.94
N ILE A 144 -16.27 8.67 3.49
CA ILE A 144 -15.86 9.85 4.27
C ILE A 144 -16.70 9.97 5.55
N LEU A 145 -18.03 9.93 5.40
CA LEU A 145 -18.96 10.02 6.54
C LEU A 145 -18.75 8.89 7.55
N ARG A 146 -18.46 7.67 7.09
CA ARG A 146 -18.13 6.56 7.98
C ARG A 146 -16.89 6.84 8.83
N ARG A 147 -15.84 7.42 8.24
CA ARG A 147 -14.62 7.80 8.99
C ARG A 147 -14.91 8.94 9.96
N SER A 148 -15.68 9.95 9.53
CA SER A 148 -16.06 11.08 10.37
C SER A 148 -16.90 10.65 11.56
N ALA A 149 -17.86 9.73 11.37
CA ALA A 149 -18.67 9.19 12.44
C ALA A 149 -17.83 8.44 13.50
N ALA A 150 -16.85 7.65 13.08
CA ALA A 150 -15.95 6.98 14.02
C ALA A 150 -15.08 7.98 14.82
N VAL A 151 -14.67 9.08 14.20
CA VAL A 151 -13.96 10.17 14.90
C VAL A 151 -14.89 10.86 15.89
N GLU A 152 -16.13 11.17 15.49
CA GLU A 152 -17.14 11.81 16.33
C GLU A 152 -17.45 10.98 17.58
N GLU A 153 -17.61 9.66 17.43
CA GLU A 153 -17.82 8.74 18.55
C GLU A 153 -16.68 8.85 19.57
N LEU A 154 -15.42 8.78 19.13
CA LEU A 154 -14.27 8.91 20.02
C LEU A 154 -14.04 10.32 20.57
N VAL A 155 -14.53 11.37 19.89
CA VAL A 155 -14.51 12.74 20.42
C VAL A 155 -15.49 12.87 21.58
N ASN A 156 -16.68 12.28 21.44
CA ASN A 156 -17.74 12.33 22.45
C ASN A 156 -17.47 11.42 23.65
N ASP A 157 -16.73 10.31 23.44
CA ASP A 157 -16.33 9.41 24.54
C ASP A 157 -14.84 9.56 24.86
N SER A 158 -14.54 10.46 25.80
CA SER A 158 -13.16 10.71 26.21
C SER A 158 -12.54 9.55 27.01
N MET A 159 -13.34 8.75 27.70
CA MET A 159 -12.84 7.60 28.47
C MET A 159 -12.41 6.47 27.51
N ALA A 160 -13.30 6.06 26.62
CA ALA A 160 -12.97 5.06 25.60
C ALA A 160 -11.78 5.48 24.75
N ARG A 161 -11.69 6.77 24.36
CA ARG A 161 -10.53 7.30 23.63
C ARG A 161 -9.22 7.17 24.40
N GLN A 162 -9.21 7.44 25.70
CA GLN A 162 -8.00 7.32 26.53
C GLN A 162 -7.59 5.86 26.72
N GLU A 163 -8.54 4.98 27.00
CA GLU A 163 -8.31 3.55 27.11
C GLU A 163 -7.72 2.96 25.82
N LEU A 164 -8.35 3.29 24.69
CA LEU A 164 -7.83 2.89 23.37
C LEU A 164 -6.41 3.40 23.14
N GLN A 165 -6.08 4.64 23.51
CA GLN A 165 -4.74 5.17 23.35
C GLN A 165 -3.70 4.47 24.24
N ILE A 166 -4.07 4.02 25.42
CA ILE A 166 -3.21 3.25 26.33
C ILE A 166 -2.93 1.88 25.69
N THR A 167 -3.97 1.16 25.32
CA THR A 167 -3.88 -0.16 24.68
C THR A 167 -3.04 -0.12 23.40
N LEU A 168 -3.27 0.88 22.55
CA LEU A 168 -2.50 1.02 21.29
C LEU A 168 -1.00 1.25 21.49
N ARG A 169 -0.56 1.80 22.63
CA ARG A 169 0.87 1.99 22.92
C ARG A 169 1.62 0.68 23.16
N GLU A 170 0.92 -0.35 23.57
CA GLU A 170 1.50 -1.67 23.83
C GLU A 170 1.64 -2.49 22.55
N ILE A 171 0.97 -2.08 21.46
CA ILE A 171 0.99 -2.77 20.18
C ILE A 171 2.27 -2.43 19.42
N THR A 172 3.09 -3.45 19.19
CA THR A 172 4.30 -3.35 18.38
C THR A 172 3.98 -3.28 16.88
N ASP A 173 4.98 -3.05 16.03
CA ASP A 173 4.82 -3.02 14.57
C ASP A 173 4.63 -4.45 14.02
N MET A 174 3.43 -4.99 14.14
CA MET A 174 3.07 -6.35 13.72
C MET A 174 3.30 -6.55 12.22
N GLU A 175 2.98 -5.56 11.40
CA GLU A 175 3.14 -5.63 9.95
C GLU A 175 4.60 -5.89 9.55
N ARG A 176 5.55 -5.18 10.16
CA ARG A 176 6.98 -5.40 9.94
C ARG A 176 7.48 -6.71 10.56
N SER A 177 6.94 -7.09 11.70
CA SER A 177 7.32 -8.35 12.35
C SER A 177 6.86 -9.54 11.53
N ILE A 178 5.64 -9.53 11.00
CA ILE A 178 5.14 -10.56 10.07
C ILE A 178 6.04 -10.62 8.81
N GLY A 179 6.37 -9.47 8.22
CA GLY A 179 7.27 -9.42 7.07
C GLY A 179 8.63 -10.08 7.34
N ARG A 180 9.22 -9.85 8.53
CA ARG A 180 10.49 -10.51 8.94
C ARG A 180 10.32 -11.99 9.17
N ILE A 181 9.20 -12.44 9.72
CA ILE A 181 8.90 -13.86 9.93
C ILE A 181 8.81 -14.58 8.58
N VAL A 182 8.05 -14.04 7.65
CA VAL A 182 7.90 -14.60 6.29
C VAL A 182 9.25 -14.64 5.56
N ALA A 183 10.07 -13.60 5.72
CA ALA A 183 11.41 -13.55 5.14
C ALA A 183 12.45 -14.44 5.86
N GLY A 184 12.10 -15.11 6.96
CA GLY A 184 13.01 -15.92 7.76
C GLY A 184 14.09 -15.13 8.50
N THR A 185 13.91 -13.81 8.67
CA THR A 185 14.86 -12.89 9.31
C THR A 185 14.40 -12.41 10.70
N ALA A 186 13.28 -12.92 11.20
CA ALA A 186 12.73 -12.56 12.50
C ALA A 186 13.62 -13.08 13.63
N ASN A 187 13.75 -12.28 14.69
CA ASN A 187 14.42 -12.65 15.92
C ASN A 187 13.40 -12.94 17.05
N ALA A 188 13.88 -13.48 18.18
CA ALA A 188 13.04 -13.80 19.32
C ALA A 188 12.25 -12.61 19.87
N ARG A 189 12.79 -11.38 19.77
CA ARG A 189 12.10 -10.16 20.22
C ARG A 189 10.91 -9.83 19.30
N ASP A 190 11.02 -10.09 17.99
CA ASP A 190 9.91 -9.90 17.06
C ASP A 190 8.75 -10.84 17.37
N LEU A 191 9.05 -12.10 17.69
CA LEU A 191 8.04 -13.11 18.07
C LEU A 191 7.38 -12.76 19.41
N LEU A 192 8.19 -12.37 20.41
CA LEU A 192 7.67 -11.98 21.72
C LEU A 192 6.79 -10.73 21.60
N GLY A 193 7.22 -9.72 20.82
CA GLY A 193 6.44 -8.51 20.58
C GLY A 193 5.10 -8.79 19.89
N MET A 194 5.04 -9.76 18.99
CA MET A 194 3.78 -10.21 18.39
C MET A 194 2.89 -10.92 19.40
N ALA A 195 3.44 -11.82 20.19
CA ALA A 195 2.67 -12.55 21.22
C ALA A 195 2.07 -11.63 22.29
N THR A 196 2.77 -10.52 22.61
CA THR A 196 2.28 -9.52 23.56
C THR A 196 1.20 -8.62 22.97
N ALA A 197 1.20 -8.42 21.65
CA ALA A 197 0.25 -7.56 20.95
C ALA A 197 -1.05 -8.26 20.55
N MET A 198 -1.11 -9.58 20.68
CA MET A 198 -2.30 -10.42 20.43
C MET A 198 -3.09 -10.66 21.72
#